data_8b4881368f8a2dcdcf89c1395044bf97
#
_entry.id   8b4881368f8a2dcdcf89c1395044bf97
#
_cell.length_a   1.000
_cell.length_b   1.000
_cell.length_c   1.000
_cell.angle_alpha   90.00
_cell.angle_beta   90.00
_cell.angle_gamma   90.00
#
_symmetry.space_group_name_H-M   'P 1'
#
loop_
_entity.id
_entity.type
_entity.pdbx_description
1 polymer ?
#
loop_
_entity_poly.entity_id
_entity_poly.type
_entity_poly.pdbx_seq_one_letter_code
_entity_poly.pdbx_strand_id
1 'polypeptide(L)'
;MRDFKPIVSFAVLCCAFTAAAAAQTSYTVTDLGTLSSSNSAKVAEINKSGQIVGTSANHAFLWSNGVMTDLGTLGGGVSMAHAINDQGVVVGEASTASGEMHAFVWQNGVMKDLGVAGETSAAHGINSKGDTVGVAYAKNVRGGAVLWSGGQRQFIGDLGLSGSGSTAIAINDKGQIAGVSSGFATNQGVVRAVVWLNGVINDLGALGGLHSTANAIDAQAMVVGWAEVADNSTAAFQWQNGKMSQLESLPGSVTSAGNGTQATAVNDSGVVVGSCVTSTGETHAVIWNNGKITDLNNLITQGTGVTLTRATGINRSGQVVVEQQTNLDGPTTRAFLLTPQPH
;
A
#
# COMPACT_ATOMS: atom_id res chain seq x y z
N MET A 1 -45.30 -44.13 59.25
CA MET A 1 -45.37 -43.22 58.09
C MET A 1 -43.94 -42.79 57.79
N ARG A 2 -43.35 -43.28 56.70
CA ARG A 2 -42.00 -42.91 56.25
C ARG A 2 -42.17 -41.99 55.05
N ASP A 3 -41.74 -40.72 55.20
CA ASP A 3 -41.79 -39.73 54.14
C ASP A 3 -40.69 -40.00 53.10
N PHE A 4 -41.10 -40.29 51.87
CA PHE A 4 -40.27 -40.34 50.68
C PHE A 4 -40.13 -38.95 50.09
N LYS A 5 -38.90 -38.37 50.11
CA LYS A 5 -38.58 -37.16 49.34
C LYS A 5 -38.12 -37.58 47.95
N PRO A 6 -38.63 -36.96 46.86
CA PRO A 6 -38.11 -37.23 45.51
C PRO A 6 -36.77 -36.55 45.28
N ILE A 7 -35.80 -37.33 44.75
CA ILE A 7 -34.51 -36.85 44.27
C ILE A 7 -34.74 -36.29 42.86
N VAL A 8 -34.62 -34.95 42.73
CA VAL A 8 -34.61 -34.29 41.43
C VAL A 8 -33.18 -34.38 40.88
N SER A 9 -32.98 -35.22 39.87
CA SER A 9 -31.70 -35.31 39.13
C SER A 9 -31.62 -34.21 38.11
N PHE A 10 -30.75 -33.22 38.31
CA PHE A 10 -30.41 -32.22 37.29
C PHE A 10 -29.42 -32.83 36.29
N ALA A 11 -29.90 -33.14 35.08
CA ALA A 11 -29.03 -33.44 33.96
C ALA A 11 -28.42 -32.14 33.43
N VAL A 12 -27.14 -31.94 33.67
CA VAL A 12 -26.38 -30.82 33.05
C VAL A 12 -26.11 -31.21 31.59
N LEU A 13 -26.89 -30.64 30.68
CA LEU A 13 -26.65 -30.75 29.24
C LEU A 13 -25.41 -29.91 28.87
N CYS A 14 -24.26 -30.56 28.76
CA CYS A 14 -23.02 -29.95 28.32
C CYS A 14 -23.11 -29.73 26.79
N CYS A 15 -23.60 -28.54 26.34
CA CYS A 15 -23.50 -28.15 24.95
C CYS A 15 -22.02 -27.90 24.62
N ALA A 16 -21.36 -28.90 24.03
CA ALA A 16 -20.06 -28.68 23.37
C ALA A 16 -20.27 -27.78 22.15
N PHE A 17 -20.00 -26.48 22.29
CA PHE A 17 -19.82 -25.60 21.14
C PHE A 17 -18.53 -26.02 20.44
N THR A 18 -18.65 -26.83 19.41
CA THR A 18 -17.58 -26.96 18.42
C THR A 18 -17.55 -25.64 17.66
N ALA A 19 -16.60 -24.77 18.00
CA ALA A 19 -16.26 -23.63 17.16
C ALA A 19 -15.84 -24.22 15.79
N ALA A 20 -16.71 -24.10 14.80
CA ALA A 20 -16.30 -24.35 13.43
C ALA A 20 -15.14 -23.38 13.14
N ALA A 21 -13.94 -23.92 12.92
CA ALA A 21 -12.83 -23.13 12.42
C ALA A 21 -13.32 -22.51 11.11
N ALA A 22 -13.42 -21.18 11.07
CA ALA A 22 -13.73 -20.49 9.82
C ALA A 22 -12.69 -20.93 8.79
N ALA A 23 -13.15 -21.49 7.67
CA ALA A 23 -12.25 -21.93 6.62
C ALA A 23 -11.37 -20.75 6.19
N GLN A 24 -10.07 -20.97 6.21
CA GLN A 24 -9.11 -19.90 5.85
C GLN A 24 -9.18 -19.69 4.34
N THR A 25 -9.35 -18.44 3.90
CA THR A 25 -9.39 -18.09 2.48
C THR A 25 -8.11 -18.57 1.79
N SER A 26 -8.25 -19.39 0.75
CA SER A 26 -7.13 -19.79 -0.10
C SER A 26 -7.09 -18.96 -1.37
N TYR A 27 -5.93 -18.92 -2.04
CA TYR A 27 -5.71 -18.11 -3.23
C TYR A 27 -5.17 -18.95 -4.39
N THR A 28 -5.67 -18.65 -5.60
CA THR A 28 -4.96 -19.00 -6.84
C THR A 28 -3.98 -17.90 -7.21
N VAL A 29 -2.90 -18.29 -7.89
CA VAL A 29 -1.83 -17.37 -8.30
C VAL A 29 -1.79 -17.26 -9.81
N THR A 30 -1.81 -16.02 -10.32
CA THR A 30 -1.62 -15.71 -11.74
C THR A 30 -0.35 -14.89 -11.90
N ASP A 31 0.61 -15.37 -12.69
CA ASP A 31 1.79 -14.60 -13.09
C ASP A 31 1.36 -13.51 -14.08
N LEU A 32 1.72 -12.26 -13.82
CA LEU A 32 1.34 -11.15 -14.69
C LEU A 32 2.20 -11.06 -15.97
N GLY A 33 3.35 -11.74 -15.99
CA GLY A 33 4.34 -11.58 -17.06
C GLY A 33 5.08 -10.25 -17.01
N THR A 34 5.64 -9.86 -18.15
CA THR A 34 6.44 -8.63 -18.32
C THR A 34 6.18 -7.99 -19.68
N LEU A 35 6.53 -6.71 -19.83
CA LEU A 35 6.58 -6.06 -21.14
C LEU A 35 7.80 -6.58 -21.94
N SER A 36 7.58 -6.95 -23.19
CA SER A 36 8.62 -7.36 -24.16
C SER A 36 9.61 -8.41 -23.61
N SER A 37 10.89 -8.14 -23.77
CA SER A 37 12.01 -8.98 -23.33
C SER A 37 12.48 -8.69 -21.90
N SER A 38 11.76 -7.89 -21.11
CA SER A 38 12.08 -7.66 -19.71
C SER A 38 11.92 -8.95 -18.91
N ASN A 39 12.77 -9.15 -17.92
CA ASN A 39 12.63 -10.23 -16.92
C ASN A 39 12.14 -9.72 -15.58
N SER A 40 11.67 -8.46 -15.52
CA SER A 40 11.23 -7.83 -14.28
C SER A 40 9.95 -7.01 -14.48
N ALA A 41 9.00 -7.18 -13.57
CA ALA A 41 7.82 -6.34 -13.41
C ALA A 41 7.60 -6.03 -11.93
N LYS A 42 7.40 -4.74 -11.61
CA LYS A 42 6.99 -4.26 -10.28
C LYS A 42 5.55 -3.83 -10.36
N VAL A 43 4.76 -4.17 -9.36
CA VAL A 43 3.35 -3.77 -9.27
C VAL A 43 3.16 -2.70 -8.22
N ALA A 44 2.27 -1.76 -8.51
CA ALA A 44 1.93 -0.66 -7.60
C ALA A 44 0.54 -0.86 -7.00
N GLU A 45 -0.51 -0.91 -7.80
CA GLU A 45 -1.88 -0.91 -7.32
C GLU A 45 -2.81 -1.77 -8.20
N ILE A 46 -3.97 -2.15 -7.63
CA ILE A 46 -5.06 -2.88 -8.27
C ILE A 46 -6.39 -2.19 -7.99
N ASN A 47 -7.20 -1.97 -9.03
CA ASN A 47 -8.55 -1.42 -8.87
C ASN A 47 -9.61 -2.51 -8.63
N LYS A 48 -10.87 -2.11 -8.39
CA LYS A 48 -11.99 -3.05 -8.12
C LYS A 48 -12.29 -3.99 -9.29
N SER A 49 -11.94 -3.60 -10.51
CA SER A 49 -12.15 -4.41 -11.73
C SER A 49 -11.00 -5.40 -11.96
N GLY A 50 -9.99 -5.46 -11.08
CA GLY A 50 -8.83 -6.32 -11.23
C GLY A 50 -7.80 -5.82 -12.24
N GLN A 51 -7.88 -4.55 -12.66
CA GLN A 51 -6.84 -3.92 -13.46
C GLN A 51 -5.66 -3.54 -12.55
N ILE A 52 -4.45 -3.83 -13.00
CA ILE A 52 -3.21 -3.69 -12.22
C ILE A 52 -2.26 -2.76 -12.96
N VAL A 53 -1.61 -1.88 -12.24
CA VAL A 53 -0.61 -0.96 -12.78
C VAL A 53 0.75 -1.14 -12.10
N GLY A 54 1.79 -0.74 -12.81
CA GLY A 54 3.15 -0.82 -12.30
C GLY A 54 4.19 -0.44 -13.36
N THR A 55 5.38 -1.01 -13.25
CA THR A 55 6.52 -0.73 -14.15
C THR A 55 7.16 -2.02 -14.61
N SER A 56 7.38 -2.16 -15.92
CA SER A 56 8.15 -3.23 -16.54
C SER A 56 8.96 -2.65 -17.70
N ALA A 57 10.18 -3.12 -17.93
CA ALA A 57 11.07 -2.61 -18.98
C ALA A 57 11.28 -1.07 -18.95
N ASN A 58 11.27 -0.46 -17.76
CA ASN A 58 11.32 0.99 -17.52
C ASN A 58 10.09 1.78 -18.01
N HIS A 59 9.01 1.11 -18.40
CA HIS A 59 7.76 1.73 -18.82
C HIS A 59 6.63 1.39 -17.85
N ALA A 60 5.75 2.35 -17.62
CA ALA A 60 4.47 2.17 -16.96
C ALA A 60 3.61 1.18 -17.76
N PHE A 61 2.95 0.26 -17.07
CA PHE A 61 2.01 -0.67 -17.71
C PHE A 61 0.64 -0.66 -17.05
N LEU A 62 -0.36 -1.07 -17.83
CA LEU A 62 -1.67 -1.50 -17.38
C LEU A 62 -1.85 -2.98 -17.74
N TRP A 63 -2.06 -3.82 -16.73
CA TRP A 63 -2.44 -5.22 -16.92
C TRP A 63 -3.96 -5.37 -16.74
N SER A 64 -4.61 -6.04 -17.68
CA SER A 64 -6.04 -6.32 -17.63
C SER A 64 -6.35 -7.63 -18.33
N ASN A 65 -7.05 -8.55 -17.65
CA ASN A 65 -7.50 -9.82 -18.23
C ASN A 65 -6.42 -10.62 -18.96
N GLY A 66 -5.21 -10.70 -18.39
CA GLY A 66 -4.09 -11.47 -18.93
C GLY A 66 -3.24 -10.71 -19.96
N VAL A 67 -3.56 -9.45 -20.25
CA VAL A 67 -2.81 -8.63 -21.22
C VAL A 67 -2.14 -7.47 -20.51
N MET A 68 -0.81 -7.36 -20.68
CA MET A 68 -0.02 -6.23 -20.20
C MET A 68 0.18 -5.23 -21.36
N THR A 69 -0.24 -4.00 -21.16
CA THR A 69 -0.18 -2.90 -22.14
C THR A 69 0.81 -1.85 -21.67
N ASP A 70 1.75 -1.47 -22.53
CA ASP A 70 2.68 -0.35 -22.33
C ASP A 70 1.90 0.98 -22.44
N LEU A 71 2.05 1.86 -21.45
CA LEU A 71 1.38 3.17 -21.41
C LEU A 71 2.19 4.27 -22.12
N GLY A 72 3.43 3.98 -22.52
CA GLY A 72 4.33 4.94 -23.16
C GLY A 72 4.98 5.91 -22.17
N THR A 73 5.47 7.05 -22.69
CA THR A 73 6.17 8.11 -21.94
C THR A 73 5.68 9.50 -22.39
N LEU A 74 6.19 10.55 -21.77
CA LEU A 74 5.99 11.95 -22.20
C LEU A 74 7.02 12.41 -23.25
N GLY A 75 7.60 11.47 -24.00
CA GLY A 75 8.58 11.71 -25.06
C GLY A 75 10.01 11.39 -24.66
N GLY A 76 10.28 11.03 -23.40
CA GLY A 76 11.55 10.48 -22.92
C GLY A 76 11.58 8.96 -22.95
N GLY A 77 12.45 8.32 -22.15
CA GLY A 77 12.67 6.88 -22.18
C GLY A 77 12.16 6.11 -20.96
N VAL A 78 11.49 6.76 -20.01
CA VAL A 78 11.09 6.13 -18.73
C VAL A 78 9.70 6.58 -18.33
N SER A 79 8.90 5.66 -17.80
CA SER A 79 7.65 5.97 -17.08
C SER A 79 7.38 4.94 -15.99
N MET A 80 6.69 5.35 -14.93
CA MET A 80 6.29 4.53 -13.79
C MET A 80 4.85 4.84 -13.44
N ALA A 81 3.99 3.81 -13.36
CA ALA A 81 2.62 3.97 -12.87
C ALA A 81 2.60 3.69 -11.36
N HIS A 82 1.94 4.55 -10.61
CA HIS A 82 1.84 4.47 -9.15
C HIS A 82 0.45 4.14 -8.64
N ALA A 83 -0.60 4.66 -9.31
CA ALA A 83 -1.97 4.41 -8.87
C ALA A 83 -2.95 4.31 -10.05
N ILE A 84 -4.08 3.64 -9.77
CA ILE A 84 -5.19 3.47 -10.72
C ILE A 84 -6.52 3.60 -9.99
N ASN A 85 -7.45 4.41 -10.52
CA ASN A 85 -8.81 4.46 -9.98
C ASN A 85 -9.74 3.43 -10.65
N ASP A 86 -10.97 3.36 -10.16
CA ASP A 86 -11.99 2.43 -10.65
C ASP A 86 -12.52 2.73 -12.06
N GLN A 87 -12.25 3.90 -12.60
CA GLN A 87 -12.53 4.27 -13.99
C GLN A 87 -11.40 3.89 -14.96
N GLY A 88 -10.31 3.27 -14.45
CA GLY A 88 -9.15 2.90 -15.24
C GLY A 88 -8.23 4.08 -15.58
N VAL A 89 -8.36 5.19 -14.86
CA VAL A 89 -7.42 6.31 -14.97
C VAL A 89 -6.17 6.00 -14.18
N VAL A 90 -5.01 6.04 -14.82
CA VAL A 90 -3.69 5.74 -14.24
C VAL A 90 -2.92 7.02 -14.00
N VAL A 91 -2.22 7.11 -12.88
CA VAL A 91 -1.31 8.21 -12.57
C VAL A 91 0.07 7.69 -12.20
N GLY A 92 1.06 8.53 -12.38
CA GLY A 92 2.45 8.19 -12.11
C GLY A 92 3.40 9.32 -12.50
N GLU A 93 4.61 8.95 -12.91
CA GLU A 93 5.60 9.87 -13.44
C GLU A 93 6.22 9.35 -14.74
N ALA A 94 6.60 10.24 -15.64
CA ALA A 94 7.23 9.91 -16.89
C ALA A 94 8.24 10.97 -17.30
N SER A 95 9.31 10.55 -17.99
CA SER A 95 10.28 11.47 -18.55
C SER A 95 9.74 12.15 -19.80
N THR A 96 9.94 13.48 -19.87
CA THR A 96 9.68 14.30 -21.03
C THR A 96 10.79 14.18 -22.06
N ALA A 97 10.60 14.72 -23.25
CA ALA A 97 11.64 14.82 -24.28
C ALA A 97 12.88 15.64 -23.84
N SER A 98 12.70 16.59 -22.88
CA SER A 98 13.80 17.34 -22.25
C SER A 98 14.53 16.57 -21.14
N GLY A 99 14.01 15.40 -20.72
CA GLY A 99 14.59 14.53 -19.68
C GLY A 99 14.09 14.84 -18.27
N GLU A 100 13.17 15.76 -18.08
CA GLU A 100 12.55 16.08 -16.80
C GLU A 100 11.52 15.01 -16.44
N MET A 101 11.43 14.61 -15.16
CA MET A 101 10.38 13.70 -14.68
C MET A 101 9.15 14.50 -14.31
N HIS A 102 8.04 14.25 -14.99
CA HIS A 102 6.76 14.90 -14.74
C HIS A 102 5.69 13.91 -14.30
N ALA A 103 4.84 14.33 -13.38
CA ALA A 103 3.60 13.64 -13.08
C ALA A 103 2.74 13.53 -14.33
N PHE A 104 2.10 12.38 -14.53
CA PHE A 104 1.15 12.18 -15.63
C PHE A 104 -0.19 11.66 -15.14
N VAL A 105 -1.21 11.88 -15.95
CA VAL A 105 -2.46 11.13 -15.95
C VAL A 105 -2.61 10.43 -17.30
N TRP A 106 -2.93 9.13 -17.28
CA TRP A 106 -3.21 8.35 -18.49
C TRP A 106 -4.64 7.84 -18.48
N GLN A 107 -5.32 7.99 -19.59
CA GLN A 107 -6.68 7.48 -19.77
C GLN A 107 -6.94 7.19 -21.25
N ASN A 108 -7.55 6.04 -21.56
CA ASN A 108 -8.00 5.66 -22.93
C ASN A 108 -6.89 5.77 -23.99
N GLY A 109 -5.66 5.38 -23.67
CA GLY A 109 -4.51 5.40 -24.59
C GLY A 109 -3.78 6.74 -24.69
N VAL A 110 -4.18 7.75 -23.93
CA VAL A 110 -3.55 9.09 -23.94
C VAL A 110 -2.90 9.39 -22.61
N MET A 111 -1.58 9.66 -22.64
CA MET A 111 -0.83 10.18 -21.49
C MET A 111 -0.81 11.72 -21.56
N LYS A 112 -1.26 12.36 -20.49
CA LYS A 112 -1.28 13.82 -20.33
C LYS A 112 -0.30 14.24 -19.24
N ASP A 113 0.54 15.22 -19.57
CA ASP A 113 1.48 15.86 -18.65
C ASP A 113 0.77 16.75 -17.61
N LEU A 114 1.09 16.56 -16.33
CA LEU A 114 0.64 17.37 -15.20
C LEU A 114 1.77 18.25 -14.62
N GLY A 115 2.99 18.09 -15.14
CA GLY A 115 4.17 18.83 -14.70
C GLY A 115 4.22 20.24 -15.23
N VAL A 116 5.25 20.95 -14.83
CA VAL A 116 5.59 22.30 -15.28
C VAL A 116 7.04 22.30 -15.73
N ALA A 117 7.32 22.86 -16.90
CA ALA A 117 8.67 22.92 -17.46
C ALA A 117 9.68 23.53 -16.49
N GLY A 118 10.83 22.88 -16.33
CA GLY A 118 11.88 23.26 -15.39
C GLY A 118 11.63 22.82 -13.93
N GLU A 119 10.61 21.98 -13.69
CA GLU A 119 10.31 21.36 -12.41
C GLU A 119 10.35 19.83 -12.54
N THR A 120 10.32 19.13 -11.41
CA THR A 120 10.06 17.69 -11.39
C THR A 120 8.81 17.41 -10.56
N SER A 121 8.05 16.40 -10.94
CA SER A 121 6.85 16.02 -10.20
C SER A 121 6.53 14.54 -10.38
N ALA A 122 5.82 13.96 -9.40
CA ALA A 122 5.29 12.60 -9.45
C ALA A 122 3.88 12.57 -8.87
N ALA A 123 2.99 11.83 -9.49
CA ALA A 123 1.64 11.58 -9.00
C ALA A 123 1.61 10.18 -8.35
N HIS A 124 1.20 10.09 -7.07
CA HIS A 124 1.24 8.86 -6.29
C HIS A 124 -0.13 8.24 -6.03
N GLY A 125 -1.20 9.03 -5.97
CA GLY A 125 -2.55 8.57 -5.69
C GLY A 125 -3.61 9.29 -6.51
N ILE A 126 -4.73 8.61 -6.75
CA ILE A 126 -5.88 9.15 -7.48
C ILE A 126 -7.17 8.60 -6.87
N ASN A 127 -8.20 9.46 -6.72
CA ASN A 127 -9.53 9.04 -6.28
C ASN A 127 -10.51 8.84 -7.46
N SER A 128 -11.75 8.42 -7.16
CA SER A 128 -12.79 8.22 -8.16
C SER A 128 -13.24 9.50 -8.86
N LYS A 129 -12.98 10.68 -8.30
CA LYS A 129 -13.29 11.98 -8.91
C LYS A 129 -12.21 12.45 -9.89
N GLY A 130 -11.06 11.75 -9.94
CA GLY A 130 -9.88 12.15 -10.71
C GLY A 130 -8.99 13.15 -9.98
N ASP A 131 -9.26 13.47 -8.69
CA ASP A 131 -8.33 14.24 -7.88
C ASP A 131 -7.07 13.40 -7.68
N THR A 132 -5.93 13.97 -8.01
CA THR A 132 -4.62 13.31 -8.03
C THR A 132 -3.72 13.97 -7.01
N VAL A 133 -2.94 13.18 -6.26
CA VAL A 133 -2.00 13.69 -5.26
C VAL A 133 -0.60 13.16 -5.49
N GLY A 134 0.39 13.89 -5.00
CA GLY A 134 1.78 13.51 -5.15
C GLY A 134 2.74 14.56 -4.63
N VAL A 135 3.83 14.75 -5.34
CA VAL A 135 4.89 15.72 -4.99
C VAL A 135 5.31 16.52 -6.20
N ALA A 136 5.69 17.78 -5.99
CA ALA A 136 6.35 18.62 -7.00
C ALA A 136 7.52 19.37 -6.39
N TYR A 137 8.61 19.50 -7.17
CA TYR A 137 9.83 20.20 -6.81
C TYR A 137 10.00 21.39 -7.76
N ALA A 138 9.54 22.55 -7.35
CA ALA A 138 9.71 23.78 -8.12
C ALA A 138 11.18 24.24 -8.05
N LYS A 139 11.62 24.91 -9.10
CA LYS A 139 12.99 25.45 -9.18
C LYS A 139 13.28 26.37 -8.00
N ASN A 140 14.30 26.06 -7.22
CA ASN A 140 14.71 26.78 -6.00
C ASN A 140 13.72 26.72 -4.82
N VAL A 141 12.73 25.83 -4.85
CA VAL A 141 11.79 25.60 -3.76
C VAL A 141 11.90 24.12 -3.33
N ARG A 142 11.86 23.85 -2.02
CA ARG A 142 11.77 22.46 -1.53
C ARG A 142 10.50 21.83 -2.06
N GLY A 143 10.60 20.53 -2.34
CA GLY A 143 9.44 19.74 -2.78
C GLY A 143 8.32 19.78 -1.76
N GLY A 144 7.11 19.86 -2.23
CA GLY A 144 5.91 19.87 -1.41
C GLY A 144 4.84 18.95 -1.96
N ALA A 145 4.00 18.44 -1.04
CA ALA A 145 2.82 17.68 -1.40
C ALA A 145 1.88 18.55 -2.24
N VAL A 146 1.39 17.98 -3.33
CA VAL A 146 0.49 18.64 -4.27
C VAL A 146 -0.80 17.87 -4.46
N LEU A 147 -1.87 18.62 -4.71
CA LEU A 147 -3.17 18.14 -5.20
C LEU A 147 -3.40 18.74 -6.60
N TRP A 148 -3.66 17.90 -7.58
CA TRP A 148 -4.21 18.26 -8.88
C TRP A 148 -5.70 17.95 -8.88
N SER A 149 -6.53 18.97 -8.94
CA SER A 149 -8.00 18.84 -8.93
C SER A 149 -8.61 19.89 -9.83
N GLY A 150 -9.62 19.53 -10.62
CA GLY A 150 -10.30 20.45 -11.53
C GLY A 150 -9.37 21.15 -12.55
N GLY A 151 -8.25 20.51 -12.92
CA GLY A 151 -7.22 21.07 -13.81
C GLY A 151 -6.29 22.09 -13.16
N GLN A 152 -6.35 22.28 -11.86
CA GLN A 152 -5.49 23.15 -11.08
C GLN A 152 -4.51 22.33 -10.23
N ARG A 153 -3.29 22.86 -10.03
CA ARG A 153 -2.28 22.32 -9.12
C ARG A 153 -2.19 23.20 -7.87
N GLN A 154 -2.29 22.60 -6.68
CA GLN A 154 -2.20 23.27 -5.40
C GLN A 154 -1.20 22.57 -4.49
N PHE A 155 -0.26 23.30 -3.87
CA PHE A 155 0.53 22.79 -2.74
C PHE A 155 -0.35 22.74 -1.49
N ILE A 156 -0.32 21.60 -0.78
CA ILE A 156 -1.20 21.34 0.37
C ILE A 156 -0.49 21.47 1.73
N GLY A 157 0.75 21.93 1.73
CA GLY A 157 1.52 22.26 2.93
C GLY A 157 2.21 21.07 3.58
N ASP A 158 2.94 21.38 4.65
CA ASP A 158 3.72 20.44 5.47
C ASP A 158 3.56 20.80 6.97
N LEU A 159 4.26 20.08 7.86
CA LEU A 159 4.20 20.32 9.32
C LEU A 159 4.92 21.60 9.79
N GLY A 160 5.50 22.38 8.91
CA GLY A 160 6.22 23.62 9.26
C GLY A 160 7.52 23.40 10.06
N LEU A 161 8.09 22.18 10.00
CA LEU A 161 9.39 21.88 10.63
C LEU A 161 10.52 22.62 9.91
N SER A 162 11.63 22.88 10.61
CA SER A 162 12.79 23.52 9.98
C SER A 162 13.24 22.69 8.77
N GLY A 163 13.33 23.35 7.63
CA GLY A 163 13.67 22.70 6.37
C GLY A 163 12.66 21.62 5.95
N SER A 164 11.38 21.82 6.26
CA SER A 164 10.32 20.87 5.97
C SER A 164 10.05 20.69 4.46
N GLY A 165 9.54 19.53 4.14
CA GLY A 165 8.94 19.16 2.87
C GLY A 165 7.87 18.10 3.13
N SER A 166 7.03 17.84 2.16
CA SER A 166 5.97 16.85 2.28
C SER A 166 5.76 16.12 0.96
N THR A 167 5.17 14.92 1.07
CA THR A 167 4.76 14.13 -0.09
C THR A 167 3.38 13.53 0.22
N ALA A 168 2.42 13.77 -0.65
CA ALA A 168 1.13 13.09 -0.60
C ALA A 168 1.26 11.73 -1.30
N ILE A 169 0.77 10.66 -0.67
CA ILE A 169 0.94 9.27 -1.16
C ILE A 169 -0.38 8.68 -1.61
N ALA A 170 -1.45 8.84 -0.83
CA ALA A 170 -2.76 8.26 -1.13
C ALA A 170 -3.88 9.27 -0.86
N ILE A 171 -4.98 9.12 -1.59
CA ILE A 171 -6.19 9.94 -1.45
C ILE A 171 -7.43 9.06 -1.55
N ASN A 172 -8.41 9.27 -0.67
CA ASN A 172 -9.70 8.59 -0.75
C ASN A 172 -10.78 9.45 -1.46
N ASP A 173 -11.96 8.88 -1.69
CA ASP A 173 -13.07 9.55 -2.37
C ASP A 173 -13.69 10.72 -1.60
N LYS A 174 -13.36 10.88 -0.31
CA LYS A 174 -13.74 12.04 0.50
C LYS A 174 -12.75 13.20 0.37
N GLY A 175 -11.63 13.02 -0.37
CA GLY A 175 -10.57 14.00 -0.51
C GLY A 175 -9.64 14.06 0.72
N GLN A 176 -9.64 13.03 1.56
CA GLN A 176 -8.69 12.87 2.67
C GLN A 176 -7.41 12.26 2.12
N ILE A 177 -6.26 12.84 2.48
CA ILE A 177 -4.97 12.51 1.87
C ILE A 177 -4.03 11.99 2.96
N ALA A 178 -3.36 10.88 2.71
CA ALA A 178 -2.31 10.34 3.55
C ALA A 178 -0.93 10.53 2.90
N GLY A 179 0.11 10.68 3.72
CA GLY A 179 1.46 10.83 3.22
C GLY A 179 2.48 11.07 4.31
N VAL A 180 3.52 11.81 3.97
CA VAL A 180 4.63 12.12 4.87
C VAL A 180 4.97 13.60 4.88
N SER A 181 5.45 14.07 6.02
CA SER A 181 6.15 15.36 6.16
C SER A 181 7.49 15.13 6.83
N SER A 182 8.55 15.67 6.27
CA SER A 182 9.92 15.54 6.77
C SER A 182 10.50 16.91 7.14
N GLY A 183 11.44 16.95 8.06
CA GLY A 183 12.11 18.17 8.47
C GLY A 183 13.02 17.92 9.67
N PHE A 184 13.42 18.99 10.35
CA PHE A 184 14.25 18.90 11.55
C PHE A 184 13.43 19.32 12.77
N ALA A 185 13.29 18.40 13.74
CA ALA A 185 12.79 18.69 15.07
C ALA A 185 13.97 18.64 16.05
N THR A 186 14.24 19.73 16.78
CA THR A 186 15.33 19.80 17.75
C THR A 186 16.68 19.29 17.24
N ASN A 187 17.08 19.70 16.01
CA ASN A 187 18.31 19.31 15.31
C ASN A 187 18.37 17.80 14.88
N GLN A 188 17.29 17.06 15.03
CA GLN A 188 17.19 15.68 14.51
C GLN A 188 16.29 15.69 13.26
N GLY A 189 16.74 15.00 12.19
CA GLY A 189 15.90 14.73 11.03
C GLY A 189 14.76 13.82 11.41
N VAL A 190 13.54 14.18 11.07
CA VAL A 190 12.34 13.37 11.31
C VAL A 190 11.54 13.20 10.02
N VAL A 191 10.90 12.05 9.89
CA VAL A 191 9.88 11.78 8.87
C VAL A 191 8.61 11.37 9.62
N ARG A 192 7.51 12.07 9.39
CA ARG A 192 6.24 11.84 10.07
C ARG A 192 5.16 11.43 9.09
N ALA A 193 4.48 10.33 9.40
CA ALA A 193 3.21 10.01 8.78
C ALA A 193 2.20 11.12 9.07
N VAL A 194 1.54 11.60 8.04
CA VAL A 194 0.56 12.69 8.16
C VAL A 194 -0.73 12.35 7.42
N VAL A 195 -1.82 13.00 7.82
CA VAL A 195 -3.08 13.00 7.10
C VAL A 195 -3.58 14.44 6.94
N TRP A 196 -3.99 14.81 5.72
CA TRP A 196 -4.71 16.06 5.46
C TRP A 196 -6.21 15.77 5.51
N LEU A 197 -6.88 16.35 6.50
CA LEU A 197 -8.33 16.26 6.70
C LEU A 197 -8.93 17.65 6.50
N ASN A 198 -9.81 17.82 5.50
CA ASN A 198 -10.42 19.12 5.17
C ASN A 198 -9.38 20.23 4.95
N GLY A 199 -8.24 19.90 4.31
CA GLY A 199 -7.16 20.83 4.04
C GLY A 199 -6.22 21.12 5.23
N VAL A 200 -6.44 20.51 6.40
CA VAL A 200 -5.60 20.64 7.59
C VAL A 200 -4.70 19.42 7.73
N ILE A 201 -3.38 19.66 7.82
CA ILE A 201 -2.41 18.59 8.06
C ILE A 201 -2.39 18.19 9.54
N ASN A 202 -2.36 16.89 9.81
CA ASN A 202 -2.29 16.30 11.15
C ASN A 202 -1.12 15.32 11.21
N ASP A 203 -0.25 15.46 12.20
CA ASP A 203 0.82 14.50 12.52
C ASP A 203 0.20 13.25 13.17
N LEU A 204 0.49 12.08 12.63
CA LEU A 204 0.00 10.81 13.17
C LEU A 204 0.89 10.25 14.28
N GLY A 205 2.09 10.84 14.48
CA GLY A 205 3.08 10.39 15.44
C GLY A 205 3.88 9.18 14.97
N ALA A 206 4.42 8.44 15.93
CA ALA A 206 5.13 7.17 15.74
C ALA A 206 4.83 6.23 16.92
N LEU A 207 5.34 4.99 16.87
CA LEU A 207 5.12 3.96 17.90
C LEU A 207 6.18 3.97 19.03
N GLY A 208 6.79 5.13 19.27
CA GLY A 208 7.82 5.33 20.28
C GLY A 208 9.19 5.73 19.71
N GLY A 209 9.41 5.57 18.41
CA GLY A 209 10.58 6.08 17.68
C GLY A 209 10.36 7.46 17.06
N LEU A 210 11.20 7.83 16.10
CA LEU A 210 11.21 9.17 15.47
C LEU A 210 10.50 9.19 14.12
N HIS A 211 10.50 8.08 13.37
CA HIS A 211 10.04 8.05 11.99
C HIS A 211 8.75 7.25 11.83
N SER A 212 7.91 7.70 10.91
CA SER A 212 6.73 6.99 10.45
C SER A 212 6.36 7.42 9.03
N THR A 213 5.69 6.53 8.29
CA THR A 213 5.25 6.77 6.92
C THR A 213 3.83 6.24 6.75
N ALA A 214 2.91 7.07 6.21
CA ALA A 214 1.59 6.64 5.81
C ALA A 214 1.63 6.21 4.34
N ASN A 215 1.19 4.98 4.04
CA ASN A 215 1.26 4.39 2.70
C ASN A 215 -0.11 4.34 2.01
N ALA A 216 -1.19 4.15 2.76
CA ALA A 216 -2.54 4.06 2.19
C ALA A 216 -3.59 4.61 3.16
N ILE A 217 -4.76 4.96 2.61
CA ILE A 217 -5.93 5.43 3.35
C ILE A 217 -7.20 4.83 2.73
N ASP A 218 -8.09 4.28 3.55
CA ASP A 218 -9.38 3.74 3.11
C ASP A 218 -10.51 4.79 3.10
N ALA A 219 -11.71 4.38 2.69
CA ALA A 219 -12.90 5.24 2.66
C ALA A 219 -13.39 5.65 4.06
N GLN A 220 -12.95 5.00 5.14
CA GLN A 220 -13.26 5.31 6.54
C GLN A 220 -12.19 6.18 7.21
N ALA A 221 -11.17 6.64 6.44
CA ALA A 221 -10.00 7.37 6.92
C ALA A 221 -9.09 6.53 7.85
N MET A 222 -9.13 5.21 7.74
CA MET A 222 -8.08 4.38 8.32
C MET A 222 -6.81 4.53 7.50
N VAL A 223 -5.73 4.99 8.13
CA VAL A 223 -4.41 5.13 7.51
C VAL A 223 -3.54 3.96 7.96
N VAL A 224 -2.82 3.35 7.02
CA VAL A 224 -1.86 2.29 7.30
C VAL A 224 -0.48 2.63 6.77
N GLY A 225 0.54 2.04 7.38
CA GLY A 225 1.92 2.28 7.00
C GLY A 225 2.89 1.58 7.95
N TRP A 226 4.04 2.20 8.16
CA TRP A 226 5.01 1.73 9.13
C TRP A 226 5.48 2.88 10.04
N ALA A 227 5.87 2.53 11.26
CA ALA A 227 6.43 3.46 12.23
C ALA A 227 7.56 2.80 13.01
N GLU A 228 8.52 3.59 13.43
CA GLU A 228 9.54 3.14 14.38
C GLU A 228 8.96 2.97 15.77
N VAL A 229 9.37 1.88 16.42
CA VAL A 229 9.16 1.64 17.84
C VAL A 229 10.39 2.09 18.66
N ALA A 230 10.34 1.97 19.99
CA ALA A 230 11.34 2.57 20.88
C ALA A 230 12.79 2.04 20.69
N ASP A 231 12.98 0.87 20.11
CA ASP A 231 14.30 0.28 19.79
C ASP A 231 14.78 0.59 18.37
N ASN A 232 14.10 1.51 17.66
CA ASN A 232 14.30 1.88 16.25
C ASN A 232 14.04 0.76 15.24
N SER A 233 13.45 -0.35 15.62
CA SER A 233 12.90 -1.29 14.65
C SER A 233 11.59 -0.76 14.07
N THR A 234 11.16 -1.30 12.91
CA THR A 234 9.93 -0.86 12.25
C THR A 234 8.79 -1.82 12.51
N ALA A 235 7.60 -1.27 12.74
CA ALA A 235 6.35 -2.01 12.88
C ALA A 235 5.27 -1.44 11.96
N ALA A 236 4.45 -2.31 11.40
CA ALA A 236 3.25 -1.89 10.69
C ALA A 236 2.27 -1.25 11.66
N PHE A 237 1.60 -0.19 11.22
CA PHE A 237 0.56 0.45 12.01
C PHE A 237 -0.74 0.60 11.23
N GLN A 238 -1.82 0.73 11.99
CA GLN A 238 -3.07 1.35 11.58
C GLN A 238 -3.32 2.58 12.45
N TRP A 239 -3.81 3.66 11.82
CA TRP A 239 -4.27 4.84 12.51
C TRP A 239 -5.74 5.08 12.17
N GLN A 240 -6.56 5.26 13.19
CA GLN A 240 -7.99 5.56 13.03
C GLN A 240 -8.49 6.35 14.24
N ASN A 241 -9.39 7.31 14.03
CA ASN A 241 -10.01 8.10 15.08
C ASN A 241 -8.99 8.78 16.04
N GLY A 242 -7.88 9.29 15.49
CA GLY A 242 -6.85 9.98 16.26
C GLY A 242 -5.87 9.09 17.01
N LYS A 243 -5.92 7.77 16.82
CA LYS A 243 -5.05 6.82 17.52
C LYS A 243 -4.28 5.92 16.55
N MET A 244 -2.94 5.92 16.70
CA MET A 244 -2.07 4.95 16.05
C MET A 244 -1.97 3.69 16.92
N SER A 245 -2.06 2.52 16.30
CA SER A 245 -1.88 1.21 16.94
C SER A 245 -1.05 0.31 16.05
N GLN A 246 -0.16 -0.45 16.68
CA GLN A 246 0.67 -1.43 15.99
C GLN A 246 -0.18 -2.61 15.50
N LEU A 247 0.10 -3.07 14.28
CA LEU A 247 -0.41 -4.33 13.74
C LEU A 247 0.46 -5.51 14.19
N GLU A 248 -0.12 -6.71 14.27
CA GLU A 248 0.62 -7.92 14.65
C GLU A 248 1.75 -8.23 13.65
N SER A 249 2.83 -8.81 14.14
CA SER A 249 3.91 -9.42 13.35
C SER A 249 3.78 -10.95 13.33
N LEU A 250 4.38 -11.62 12.37
CA LEU A 250 4.43 -13.09 12.35
C LEU A 250 5.15 -13.62 13.61
N PRO A 251 4.74 -14.78 14.13
CA PRO A 251 5.38 -15.37 15.30
C PRO A 251 6.89 -15.57 15.11
N GLY A 252 7.68 -15.10 16.07
CA GLY A 252 9.14 -15.18 16.02
C GLY A 252 9.79 -14.22 15.01
N SER A 253 9.05 -13.28 14.44
CA SER A 253 9.55 -12.25 13.54
C SER A 253 10.80 -11.56 14.09
N VAL A 254 11.83 -11.44 13.26
CA VAL A 254 13.07 -10.75 13.61
C VAL A 254 12.99 -9.32 13.13
N THR A 255 13.03 -8.38 14.07
CA THR A 255 13.02 -6.95 13.79
C THR A 255 14.38 -6.33 14.10
N SER A 256 14.82 -5.37 13.30
CA SER A 256 16.02 -4.59 13.52
C SER A 256 15.82 -3.15 13.04
N ALA A 257 16.75 -2.25 13.32
CA ALA A 257 16.68 -0.88 12.87
C ALA A 257 16.44 -0.80 11.34
N GLY A 258 15.32 -0.18 10.94
CA GLY A 258 14.91 -0.05 9.55
C GLY A 258 14.36 -1.33 8.90
N ASN A 259 14.26 -2.43 9.62
CA ASN A 259 13.74 -3.70 9.13
C ASN A 259 12.65 -4.25 10.07
N GLY A 260 11.55 -4.73 9.52
CA GLY A 260 10.44 -5.25 10.32
C GLY A 260 9.18 -5.44 9.49
N THR A 261 8.05 -5.11 10.08
CA THR A 261 6.74 -5.27 9.46
C THR A 261 6.27 -3.95 8.86
N GLN A 262 5.72 -4.00 7.64
CA GLN A 262 5.22 -2.81 6.93
C GLN A 262 3.84 -3.11 6.32
N ALA A 263 2.88 -2.23 6.55
CA ALA A 263 1.60 -2.22 5.83
C ALA A 263 1.74 -1.33 4.58
N THR A 264 1.28 -1.82 3.43
CA THR A 264 1.42 -1.14 2.13
C THR A 264 0.09 -0.65 1.58
N ALA A 265 -0.97 -1.43 1.76
CA ALA A 265 -2.30 -1.09 1.25
C ALA A 265 -3.41 -1.56 2.20
N VAL A 266 -4.57 -0.94 2.06
CA VAL A 266 -5.78 -1.27 2.79
C VAL A 266 -6.98 -1.13 1.87
N ASN A 267 -7.95 -2.06 1.95
CA ASN A 267 -9.21 -1.93 1.24
C ASN A 267 -10.32 -1.38 2.15
N ASP A 268 -11.46 -1.01 1.55
CA ASP A 268 -12.62 -0.44 2.26
C ASP A 268 -13.31 -1.40 3.26
N SER A 269 -12.91 -2.68 3.29
CA SER A 269 -13.36 -3.64 4.30
C SER A 269 -12.42 -3.72 5.50
N GLY A 270 -11.37 -2.88 5.54
CA GLY A 270 -10.38 -2.84 6.61
C GLY A 270 -9.37 -3.98 6.56
N VAL A 271 -9.27 -4.70 5.44
CA VAL A 271 -8.22 -5.70 5.23
C VAL A 271 -6.95 -5.00 4.76
N VAL A 272 -5.86 -5.25 5.48
CA VAL A 272 -4.55 -4.65 5.23
C VAL A 272 -3.61 -5.70 4.63
N VAL A 273 -2.73 -5.29 3.72
CA VAL A 273 -1.67 -6.14 3.17
C VAL A 273 -0.30 -5.46 3.28
N GLY A 274 0.76 -6.26 3.18
CA GLY A 274 2.12 -5.72 3.27
C GLY A 274 3.20 -6.79 3.30
N SER A 275 4.24 -6.56 4.09
CA SER A 275 5.35 -7.48 4.28
C SER A 275 5.74 -7.61 5.75
N CYS A 276 6.30 -8.76 6.11
CA CYS A 276 6.83 -9.03 7.45
C CYS A 276 8.12 -9.84 7.33
N VAL A 277 9.10 -9.54 8.17
CA VAL A 277 10.32 -10.34 8.28
C VAL A 277 10.00 -11.56 9.15
N THR A 278 10.33 -12.75 8.67
CA THR A 278 10.10 -14.02 9.38
C THR A 278 11.15 -14.28 10.47
N SER A 279 10.98 -15.37 11.21
CA SER A 279 11.97 -15.83 12.21
C SER A 279 13.30 -16.28 11.56
N THR A 280 13.33 -16.57 10.26
CA THR A 280 14.55 -16.90 9.50
C THR A 280 15.22 -15.69 8.88
N GLY A 281 14.63 -14.48 9.00
CA GLY A 281 15.14 -13.25 8.43
C GLY A 281 14.70 -13.01 6.97
N GLU A 282 13.86 -13.87 6.41
CA GLU A 282 13.28 -13.68 5.07
C GLU A 282 12.09 -12.73 5.13
N THR A 283 11.84 -12.00 4.07
CA THR A 283 10.66 -11.14 3.95
C THR A 283 9.53 -11.88 3.26
N HIS A 284 8.36 -11.95 3.88
CA HIS A 284 7.16 -12.58 3.33
C HIS A 284 6.03 -11.58 3.14
N ALA A 285 5.26 -11.75 2.07
CA ALA A 285 4.00 -11.05 1.84
C ALA A 285 2.96 -11.51 2.88
N VAL A 286 2.28 -10.56 3.51
CA VAL A 286 1.32 -10.84 4.58
C VAL A 286 0.00 -10.10 4.39
N ILE A 287 -1.04 -10.61 5.05
CA ILE A 287 -2.37 -10.03 5.10
C ILE A 287 -2.83 -9.95 6.57
N TRP A 288 -3.43 -8.82 6.94
CA TRP A 288 -4.13 -8.65 8.22
C TRP A 288 -5.62 -8.58 7.97
N ASN A 289 -6.36 -9.47 8.61
CA ASN A 289 -7.81 -9.46 8.60
C ASN A 289 -8.31 -9.42 10.05
N ASN A 290 -9.12 -8.42 10.41
CA ASN A 290 -9.56 -8.18 11.77
C ASN A 290 -8.38 -8.14 12.79
N GLY A 291 -7.27 -7.51 12.42
CA GLY A 291 -6.05 -7.36 13.22
C GLY A 291 -5.16 -8.59 13.30
N LYS A 292 -5.57 -9.74 12.76
CA LYS A 292 -4.76 -10.97 12.75
C LYS A 292 -3.95 -11.09 11.48
N ILE A 293 -2.64 -11.32 11.65
CA ILE A 293 -1.70 -11.51 10.56
C ILE A 293 -1.71 -12.96 10.04
N THR A 294 -1.60 -13.12 8.73
CA THR A 294 -1.37 -14.40 8.06
C THR A 294 -0.35 -14.22 6.95
N ASP A 295 0.57 -15.18 6.83
CA ASP A 295 1.53 -15.26 5.73
C ASP A 295 0.80 -15.73 4.46
N LEU A 296 0.84 -14.92 3.40
CA LEU A 296 0.19 -15.22 2.12
C LEU A 296 0.77 -16.47 1.45
N ASN A 297 2.02 -16.81 1.71
CA ASN A 297 2.64 -18.03 1.20
C ASN A 297 1.96 -19.31 1.72
N ASN A 298 1.34 -19.27 2.90
CA ASN A 298 0.60 -20.36 3.49
C ASN A 298 -0.84 -20.51 2.94
N LEU A 299 -1.31 -19.53 2.15
CA LEU A 299 -2.68 -19.49 1.63
C LEU A 299 -2.77 -19.87 0.14
N ILE A 300 -1.66 -20.20 -0.49
CA ILE A 300 -1.59 -20.55 -1.91
C ILE A 300 -1.95 -22.02 -2.10
N THR A 301 -2.94 -22.31 -2.95
CA THR A 301 -3.41 -23.68 -3.20
C THR A 301 -2.52 -24.51 -4.13
N GLN A 302 -1.73 -23.85 -4.98
CA GLN A 302 -0.77 -24.50 -5.88
C GLN A 302 0.58 -23.82 -5.69
N GLY A 303 1.61 -24.59 -5.33
CA GLY A 303 2.95 -24.07 -5.13
C GLY A 303 3.47 -23.37 -6.39
N THR A 304 3.85 -22.10 -6.27
CA THR A 304 4.44 -21.32 -7.36
C THR A 304 5.92 -21.66 -7.57
N GLY A 305 6.51 -22.43 -6.63
CA GLY A 305 7.95 -22.64 -6.55
C GLY A 305 8.73 -21.36 -6.17
N VAL A 306 8.02 -20.31 -5.72
CA VAL A 306 8.59 -19.00 -5.39
C VAL A 306 8.02 -18.48 -4.07
N THR A 307 8.81 -17.72 -3.33
CA THR A 307 8.37 -17.02 -2.10
C THR A 307 7.84 -15.65 -2.46
N LEU A 308 6.61 -15.37 -2.09
CA LEU A 308 5.99 -14.04 -2.22
C LEU A 308 6.53 -13.15 -1.11
N THR A 309 7.22 -12.05 -1.49
CA THR A 309 7.97 -11.25 -0.52
C THR A 309 7.23 -10.00 -0.07
N ARG A 310 6.37 -9.42 -0.91
CA ARG A 310 5.66 -8.19 -0.61
C ARG A 310 4.29 -8.16 -1.29
N ALA A 311 3.24 -7.84 -0.56
CA ALA A 311 1.95 -7.45 -1.11
C ALA A 311 1.93 -5.92 -1.26
N THR A 312 1.54 -5.41 -2.42
CA THR A 312 1.57 -3.97 -2.74
C THR A 312 0.18 -3.35 -2.83
N GLY A 313 -0.85 -4.12 -3.19
CA GLY A 313 -2.21 -3.64 -3.32
C GLY A 313 -3.25 -4.72 -3.02
N ILE A 314 -4.42 -4.29 -2.61
CA ILE A 314 -5.59 -5.15 -2.37
C ILE A 314 -6.86 -4.43 -2.80
N ASN A 315 -7.74 -5.11 -3.55
CA ASN A 315 -9.02 -4.53 -3.93
C ASN A 315 -10.17 -4.99 -3.00
N ARG A 316 -11.37 -4.48 -3.25
CA ARG A 316 -12.56 -4.77 -2.44
C ARG A 316 -12.99 -6.25 -2.51
N SER A 317 -12.72 -6.96 -3.61
CA SER A 317 -13.01 -8.39 -3.74
C SER A 317 -11.96 -9.30 -3.09
N GLY A 318 -10.95 -8.72 -2.44
CA GLY A 318 -9.88 -9.45 -1.75
C GLY A 318 -8.79 -9.98 -2.68
N GLN A 319 -8.77 -9.55 -3.96
CA GLN A 319 -7.64 -9.84 -4.84
C GLN A 319 -6.43 -9.03 -4.36
N VAL A 320 -5.27 -9.68 -4.29
CA VAL A 320 -4.02 -9.08 -3.80
C VAL A 320 -2.97 -9.12 -4.90
N VAL A 321 -2.28 -8.02 -5.15
CA VAL A 321 -1.10 -7.99 -6.00
C VAL A 321 0.15 -8.10 -5.13
N VAL A 322 1.06 -8.97 -5.57
CA VAL A 322 2.25 -9.34 -4.80
C VAL A 322 3.49 -9.37 -5.67
N GLU A 323 4.62 -9.13 -5.06
CA GLU A 323 5.94 -9.22 -5.66
C GLU A 323 6.72 -10.39 -5.08
N GLN A 324 7.52 -11.02 -5.93
CA GLN A 324 8.65 -11.85 -5.55
C GLN A 324 9.91 -11.12 -5.95
N GLN A 325 10.80 -10.90 -5.00
CA GLN A 325 12.13 -10.40 -5.29
C GLN A 325 13.13 -11.55 -5.23
N THR A 326 13.86 -11.79 -6.32
CA THR A 326 14.93 -12.78 -6.38
C THR A 326 16.28 -12.11 -6.46
N ASN A 327 17.27 -12.66 -5.74
CA ASN A 327 18.65 -12.15 -5.73
C ASN A 327 19.61 -13.07 -6.50
N LEU A 328 19.13 -14.10 -7.22
CA LEU A 328 19.97 -15.17 -7.75
C LEU A 328 20.80 -14.76 -9.00
N ASP A 329 20.29 -13.79 -9.80
CA ASP A 329 20.98 -13.30 -11.01
C ASP A 329 20.83 -11.78 -11.20
N GLY A 330 20.81 -11.01 -10.11
CA GLY A 330 20.48 -9.59 -10.07
C GLY A 330 19.05 -9.35 -9.56
N PRO A 331 18.65 -8.09 -9.31
CA PRO A 331 17.35 -7.77 -8.73
C PRO A 331 16.23 -7.94 -9.77
N THR A 332 15.80 -9.17 -10.01
CA THR A 332 14.60 -9.44 -10.79
C THR A 332 13.38 -9.44 -9.85
N THR A 333 12.33 -8.77 -10.25
CA THR A 333 11.06 -8.77 -9.55
C THR A 333 10.00 -9.40 -10.45
N ARG A 334 9.33 -10.45 -9.95
CA ARG A 334 8.15 -11.02 -10.61
C ARG A 334 6.91 -10.56 -9.89
N ALA A 335 5.86 -10.32 -10.65
CA ALA A 335 4.60 -9.79 -10.18
C ALA A 335 3.49 -10.82 -10.36
N PHE A 336 2.64 -10.97 -9.34
CA PHE A 336 1.55 -11.95 -9.35
C PHE A 336 0.25 -11.32 -8.84
N LEU A 337 -0.87 -11.84 -9.36
CA LEU A 337 -2.21 -11.62 -8.84
C LEU A 337 -2.65 -12.84 -8.03
N LEU A 338 -3.01 -12.62 -6.78
CA LEU A 338 -3.68 -13.60 -5.93
C LEU A 338 -5.19 -13.38 -6.00
N THR A 339 -5.94 -14.42 -6.37
CA THR A 339 -7.41 -14.36 -6.43
C THR A 339 -7.98 -15.29 -5.37
N PRO A 340 -8.83 -14.78 -4.44
CA PRO A 340 -9.42 -15.60 -3.40
C PRO A 340 -10.35 -16.65 -4.01
N GLN A 341 -10.31 -17.86 -3.47
CA GLN A 341 -11.19 -18.96 -3.89
C GLN A 341 -12.49 -18.90 -3.09
N PRO A 342 -13.64 -19.09 -3.75
CA PRO A 342 -14.90 -19.27 -3.04
C PRO A 342 -14.83 -20.53 -2.18
N HIS A 343 -15.38 -20.44 -0.97
CA HIS A 343 -15.54 -21.57 -0.03
C HIS A 343 -16.72 -22.46 -0.43
#